data_1020e6d5fbb0bc02986586b456e762b4
#
_entry.id   1020e6d5fbb0bc02986586b456e762b4
#
_cell.length_a   1.000
_cell.length_b   1.000
_cell.length_c   1.000
_cell.angle_alpha   90.00
_cell.angle_beta   90.00
_cell.angle_gamma   90.00
#
_symmetry.space_group_name_H-M   'P 1'
#
loop_
_entity.id
_entity.type
_entity.pdbx_description
1 polymer ?
#
loop_
_entity_poly.entity_id
_entity_poly.type
_entity_poly.pdbx_seq_one_letter_code
_entity_poly.pdbx_strand_id
1 'polypeptide(L)'
;MANILGLATMLAAATSLVWSGVRAWRIKNRVVKWGGMGLAAVLAVAVSFVAVLTIVGTVKQRARGAPVPELEVEATPERIARGKAVVDGFCSACHSRTGTLTGGIDAGEHFPIRVGSFVSSNLTPAGRLQHWSDGEIFRAIRNGIGADGRWLTLMSYTNAGRLSDDDTHAVIAYIRSLPAAGEATPDPPDRLNLLGVLMLGAGMLPSGKPVITGAITAPPKGPTFAFGEYILSYQDCRECHGRDLTGGVPGQLGPLGPDLNLVKQWTLAEFIDTMRTGVDPNGHQMSEQMPWRPLGRMDDDELAAVYEYLTHLPGS
;
A
#
# COMPACT_ATOMS: atom_id res chain seq x y z
N MET A 1 -3.09 -19.63 -8.58
CA MET A 1 -3.79 -20.89 -8.92
C MET A 1 -5.19 -20.94 -8.32
N ALA A 2 -5.41 -20.66 -7.04
CA ALA A 2 -6.75 -20.76 -6.40
C ALA A 2 -7.85 -19.94 -7.10
N ASN A 3 -7.57 -18.69 -7.51
CA ASN A 3 -8.57 -17.84 -8.19
C ASN A 3 -8.91 -18.34 -9.60
N ILE A 4 -7.97 -18.99 -10.30
CA ILE A 4 -8.23 -19.60 -11.62
C ILE A 4 -9.11 -20.84 -11.47
N LEU A 5 -8.85 -21.68 -10.46
CA LEU A 5 -9.70 -22.81 -10.12
C LEU A 5 -11.11 -22.35 -9.73
N GLY A 6 -11.24 -21.31 -8.93
CA GLY A 6 -12.50 -20.69 -8.56
C GLY A 6 -13.29 -20.22 -9.79
N LEU A 7 -12.65 -19.53 -10.71
CA LEU A 7 -13.28 -19.07 -11.97
C LEU A 7 -13.71 -20.25 -12.83
N ALA A 8 -12.87 -21.27 -13.01
CA ALA A 8 -13.22 -22.46 -13.77
C ALA A 8 -14.43 -23.18 -13.17
N THR A 9 -14.50 -23.29 -11.84
CA THR A 9 -15.64 -23.87 -11.12
C THR A 9 -16.92 -23.07 -11.35
N MET A 10 -16.85 -21.73 -11.31
CA MET A 10 -18.02 -20.87 -11.58
C MET A 10 -18.53 -21.04 -13.01
N LEU A 11 -17.63 -21.09 -14.00
CA LEU A 11 -18.00 -21.29 -15.40
C LEU A 11 -18.65 -22.67 -15.61
N ALA A 12 -18.11 -23.71 -15.00
CA ALA A 12 -18.70 -25.06 -15.02
C ALA A 12 -20.09 -25.10 -14.35
N ALA A 13 -20.24 -24.41 -13.20
CA ALA A 13 -21.53 -24.31 -12.52
C ALA A 13 -22.56 -23.55 -13.33
N ALA A 14 -22.21 -22.42 -13.92
CA ALA A 14 -23.11 -21.66 -14.81
C ALA A 14 -23.57 -22.51 -16.00
N THR A 15 -22.64 -23.22 -16.64
CA THR A 15 -22.95 -24.12 -17.77
C THR A 15 -23.91 -25.26 -17.34
N SER A 16 -23.65 -25.85 -16.16
CA SER A 16 -24.49 -26.93 -15.61
C SER A 16 -25.90 -26.42 -15.25
N LEU A 17 -26.02 -25.20 -14.74
CA LEU A 17 -27.33 -24.58 -14.44
C LEU A 17 -28.12 -24.29 -15.69
N VAL A 18 -27.48 -23.77 -16.74
CA VAL A 18 -28.13 -23.57 -18.05
C VAL A 18 -28.62 -24.91 -18.63
N TRP A 19 -27.75 -25.93 -18.63
CA TRP A 19 -28.11 -27.26 -19.09
C TRP A 19 -29.27 -27.86 -18.29
N SER A 20 -29.28 -27.72 -16.96
CA SER A 20 -30.37 -28.17 -16.10
C SER A 20 -31.67 -27.45 -16.39
N GLY A 21 -31.63 -26.14 -16.65
CA GLY A 21 -32.78 -25.35 -17.09
C GLY A 21 -33.35 -25.84 -18.39
N VAL A 22 -32.50 -26.10 -19.40
CA VAL A 22 -32.92 -26.68 -20.68
C VAL A 22 -33.53 -28.07 -20.51
N ARG A 23 -32.96 -28.92 -19.65
CA ARG A 23 -33.48 -30.25 -19.36
C ARG A 23 -34.81 -30.20 -18.62
N ALA A 24 -35.03 -29.19 -17.76
CA ALA A 24 -36.32 -28.99 -17.08
C ALA A 24 -37.48 -28.72 -18.05
N TRP A 25 -37.20 -28.26 -19.26
CA TRP A 25 -38.20 -28.11 -20.32
C TRP A 25 -38.97 -29.40 -20.64
N ARG A 26 -38.36 -30.57 -20.40
CA ARG A 26 -38.95 -31.90 -20.66
C ARG A 26 -39.86 -32.39 -19.51
N ILE A 27 -39.96 -31.66 -18.42
CA ILE A 27 -40.78 -32.03 -17.24
C ILE A 27 -42.26 -31.79 -17.58
N LYS A 28 -43.12 -32.78 -17.31
CA LYS A 28 -44.56 -32.69 -17.60
C LYS A 28 -45.32 -31.78 -16.63
N ASN A 29 -44.90 -31.76 -15.35
CA ASN A 29 -45.53 -30.91 -14.36
C ASN A 29 -45.13 -29.43 -14.57
N ARG A 30 -46.15 -28.60 -14.89
CA ARG A 30 -45.96 -27.19 -15.23
C ARG A 30 -45.30 -26.38 -14.08
N VAL A 31 -45.68 -26.61 -12.83
CA VAL A 31 -45.13 -25.88 -11.67
C VAL A 31 -43.65 -26.19 -11.51
N VAL A 32 -43.30 -27.49 -11.51
CA VAL A 32 -41.91 -27.96 -11.42
C VAL A 32 -41.06 -27.47 -12.59
N LYS A 33 -41.62 -27.50 -13.80
CA LYS A 33 -40.98 -27.03 -15.03
C LYS A 33 -40.60 -25.54 -14.90
N TRP A 34 -41.56 -24.66 -14.70
CA TRP A 34 -41.35 -23.23 -14.68
C TRP A 34 -40.60 -22.78 -13.45
N GLY A 35 -40.86 -23.37 -12.27
CA GLY A 35 -40.11 -23.10 -11.02
C GLY A 35 -38.65 -23.52 -11.17
N GLY A 36 -38.37 -24.73 -11.68
CA GLY A 36 -37.01 -25.21 -11.88
C GLY A 36 -36.23 -24.40 -12.92
N MET A 37 -36.87 -24.03 -14.03
CA MET A 37 -36.25 -23.18 -15.08
C MET A 37 -35.95 -21.77 -14.51
N GLY A 38 -36.92 -21.17 -13.81
CA GLY A 38 -36.73 -19.84 -13.21
C GLY A 38 -35.56 -19.82 -12.18
N LEU A 39 -35.55 -20.82 -11.29
CA LEU A 39 -34.46 -20.95 -10.31
C LEU A 39 -33.10 -21.16 -11.00
N ALA A 40 -33.03 -22.08 -12.00
CA ALA A 40 -31.80 -22.33 -12.74
C ALA A 40 -31.30 -21.07 -13.47
N ALA A 41 -32.22 -20.30 -14.07
CA ALA A 41 -31.87 -19.04 -14.75
C ALA A 41 -31.35 -18.00 -13.78
N VAL A 42 -32.02 -17.80 -12.63
CA VAL A 42 -31.54 -16.84 -11.58
C VAL A 42 -30.16 -17.22 -11.06
N LEU A 43 -29.95 -18.50 -10.76
CA LEU A 43 -28.66 -18.98 -10.27
C LEU A 43 -27.57 -18.88 -11.35
N ALA A 44 -27.87 -19.18 -12.61
CA ALA A 44 -26.94 -19.04 -13.72
C ALA A 44 -26.52 -17.58 -13.91
N VAL A 45 -27.44 -16.63 -13.84
CA VAL A 45 -27.16 -15.19 -13.92
C VAL A 45 -26.29 -14.76 -12.74
N ALA A 46 -26.63 -15.17 -11.51
CA ALA A 46 -25.86 -14.82 -10.32
C ALA A 46 -24.42 -15.35 -10.39
N VAL A 47 -24.22 -16.61 -10.75
CA VAL A 47 -22.89 -17.22 -10.89
C VAL A 47 -22.11 -16.56 -12.04
N SER A 48 -22.75 -16.25 -13.15
CA SER A 48 -22.10 -15.54 -14.28
C SER A 48 -21.69 -14.13 -13.88
N PHE A 49 -22.50 -13.43 -13.13
CA PHE A 49 -22.17 -12.09 -12.60
C PHE A 49 -20.93 -12.14 -11.70
N VAL A 50 -20.88 -13.10 -10.77
CA VAL A 50 -19.70 -13.31 -9.90
C VAL A 50 -18.46 -13.65 -10.72
N ALA A 51 -18.60 -14.49 -11.77
CA ALA A 51 -17.49 -14.82 -12.67
C ALA A 51 -16.98 -13.58 -13.43
N VAL A 52 -17.88 -12.72 -13.91
CA VAL A 52 -17.50 -11.45 -14.56
C VAL A 52 -16.74 -10.55 -13.59
N LEU A 53 -17.23 -10.38 -12.36
CA LEU A 53 -16.52 -9.59 -11.35
C LEU A 53 -15.13 -10.18 -11.06
N THR A 54 -14.99 -11.50 -11.00
CA THR A 54 -13.69 -12.16 -10.82
C THR A 54 -12.74 -11.86 -11.98
N ILE A 55 -13.22 -11.92 -13.22
CA ILE A 55 -12.43 -11.58 -14.40
C ILE A 55 -12.00 -10.11 -14.35
N VAL A 56 -12.94 -9.20 -14.11
CA VAL A 56 -12.66 -7.76 -14.02
C VAL A 56 -11.64 -7.46 -12.93
N GLY A 57 -11.78 -8.06 -11.73
CA GLY A 57 -10.83 -7.90 -10.64
C GLY A 57 -9.43 -8.42 -10.99
N THR A 58 -9.36 -9.57 -11.65
CA THR A 58 -8.08 -10.15 -12.11
C THR A 58 -7.40 -9.27 -13.18
N VAL A 59 -8.16 -8.70 -14.10
CA VAL A 59 -7.65 -7.77 -15.12
C VAL A 59 -7.15 -6.48 -14.45
N LYS A 60 -7.93 -5.92 -13.52
CA LYS A 60 -7.52 -4.70 -12.77
C LYS A 60 -6.18 -4.86 -12.05
N GLN A 61 -5.85 -6.06 -11.56
CA GLN A 61 -4.53 -6.31 -10.94
C GLN A 61 -3.34 -6.12 -11.90
N ARG A 62 -3.58 -6.08 -13.21
CA ARG A 62 -2.56 -5.89 -14.26
C ARG A 62 -2.80 -4.63 -15.11
N ALA A 63 -3.86 -3.90 -14.84
CA ALA A 63 -4.23 -2.72 -15.63
C ALA A 63 -3.39 -1.48 -15.31
N ARG A 64 -2.61 -1.53 -14.21
CA ARG A 64 -1.76 -0.40 -13.80
C ARG A 64 -0.46 -0.47 -14.60
N GLY A 65 -0.21 0.54 -15.42
CA GLY A 65 0.98 0.61 -16.27
C GLY A 65 1.77 1.89 -16.02
N ALA A 66 3.10 1.75 -15.92
CA ALA A 66 4.05 2.85 -16.00
C ALA A 66 5.33 2.33 -16.67
N PRO A 67 6.04 3.17 -17.45
CA PRO A 67 7.30 2.76 -18.06
C PRO A 67 8.34 2.47 -16.98
N VAL A 68 9.29 1.58 -17.30
CA VAL A 68 10.50 1.41 -16.52
C VAL A 68 11.51 2.45 -17.03
N PRO A 69 11.96 3.39 -16.19
CA PRO A 69 13.00 4.31 -16.64
C PRO A 69 14.33 3.58 -16.85
N GLU A 70 15.08 3.98 -17.85
CA GLU A 70 16.48 3.58 -17.99
C GLU A 70 17.28 4.35 -16.93
N LEU A 71 17.67 3.67 -15.88
CA LEU A 71 18.27 4.26 -14.70
C LEU A 71 19.34 3.33 -14.13
N GLU A 72 20.48 3.91 -13.83
CA GLU A 72 21.56 3.32 -13.05
C GLU A 72 21.95 4.29 -11.94
N VAL A 73 21.81 3.85 -10.70
CA VAL A 73 22.00 4.72 -9.54
C VAL A 73 23.42 4.57 -9.01
N GLU A 74 24.17 5.64 -9.02
CA GLU A 74 25.50 5.69 -8.40
C GLU A 74 25.36 5.68 -6.87
N ALA A 75 26.02 4.73 -6.19
CA ALA A 75 26.00 4.56 -4.74
C ALA A 75 27.11 5.38 -4.06
N THR A 76 26.97 6.71 -4.04
CA THR A 76 27.89 7.56 -3.26
C THR A 76 27.60 7.47 -1.76
N PRO A 77 28.59 7.72 -0.88
CA PRO A 77 28.39 7.74 0.56
C PRO A 77 27.25 8.67 1.01
N GLU A 78 27.16 9.85 0.42
CA GLU A 78 26.15 10.86 0.74
C GLU A 78 24.76 10.37 0.34
N ARG A 79 24.64 9.76 -0.85
CA ARG A 79 23.38 9.20 -1.34
C ARG A 79 22.93 8.02 -0.49
N ILE A 80 23.86 7.14 -0.11
CA ILE A 80 23.59 6.02 0.81
C ILE A 80 23.11 6.54 2.16
N ALA A 81 23.77 7.55 2.74
CA ALA A 81 23.37 8.14 4.01
C ALA A 81 21.97 8.78 3.94
N ARG A 82 21.67 9.51 2.85
CA ARG A 82 20.34 10.08 2.62
C ARG A 82 19.29 8.97 2.47
N GLY A 83 19.57 7.95 1.67
CA GLY A 83 18.68 6.80 1.48
C GLY A 83 18.39 6.07 2.78
N LYS A 84 19.41 5.89 3.63
CA LYS A 84 19.24 5.32 4.96
C LYS A 84 18.26 6.12 5.81
N ALA A 85 18.39 7.45 5.85
CA ALA A 85 17.49 8.31 6.61
C ALA A 85 16.04 8.17 6.15
N VAL A 86 15.78 8.22 4.84
CA VAL A 86 14.43 8.02 4.28
C VAL A 86 13.88 6.62 4.61
N VAL A 87 14.70 5.59 4.45
CA VAL A 87 14.30 4.21 4.72
C VAL A 87 14.00 3.99 6.19
N ASP A 88 14.82 4.50 7.09
CA ASP A 88 14.63 4.38 8.54
C ASP A 88 13.36 5.12 9.00
N GLY A 89 13.09 6.30 8.45
CA GLY A 89 11.95 7.13 8.82
C GLY A 89 10.62 6.73 8.16
N PHE A 90 10.64 5.93 7.07
CA PHE A 90 9.45 5.60 6.31
C PHE A 90 9.34 4.10 5.96
N CYS A 91 10.24 3.56 5.14
CA CYS A 91 10.11 2.21 4.61
C CYS A 91 10.16 1.13 5.69
N SER A 92 10.95 1.37 6.75
CA SER A 92 11.15 0.43 7.84
C SER A 92 9.86 0.10 8.59
N ALA A 93 8.85 0.96 8.55
CA ALA A 93 7.55 0.73 9.19
C ALA A 93 6.90 -0.59 8.72
N CYS A 94 7.03 -0.89 7.42
CA CYS A 94 6.47 -2.10 6.81
C CYS A 94 7.52 -3.17 6.50
N HIS A 95 8.75 -2.76 6.14
CA HIS A 95 9.78 -3.67 5.66
C HIS A 95 10.75 -4.17 6.74
N SER A 96 10.57 -3.78 8.00
CA SER A 96 11.46 -4.19 9.09
C SER A 96 10.72 -4.51 10.38
N ARG A 97 11.05 -5.65 10.99
CA ARG A 97 10.65 -5.99 12.37
C ARG A 97 11.76 -5.69 13.40
N THR A 98 13.01 -5.75 12.97
CA THR A 98 14.18 -5.81 13.86
C THR A 98 15.24 -4.75 13.54
N GLY A 99 14.97 -3.83 12.62
CA GLY A 99 15.94 -2.86 12.09
C GLY A 99 16.63 -3.31 10.81
N THR A 100 16.62 -4.61 10.48
CA THR A 100 17.04 -5.13 9.19
C THR A 100 15.84 -5.19 8.24
N LEU A 101 15.99 -4.79 6.99
CA LEU A 101 14.91 -4.66 6.01
C LEU A 101 14.53 -6.01 5.39
N THR A 102 14.34 -7.02 6.21
CA THR A 102 14.05 -8.41 5.77
C THR A 102 12.58 -8.67 5.45
N GLY A 103 11.71 -7.69 5.64
CA GLY A 103 10.28 -7.81 5.33
C GLY A 103 9.56 -8.87 6.16
N GLY A 104 8.61 -9.55 5.53
CA GLY A 104 7.89 -10.68 6.14
C GLY A 104 6.69 -10.27 7.02
N ILE A 105 6.27 -9.00 7.00
CA ILE A 105 5.07 -8.52 7.68
C ILE A 105 3.89 -8.68 6.72
N ASP A 106 2.88 -9.46 7.10
CA ASP A 106 1.63 -9.57 6.34
C ASP A 106 0.62 -8.55 6.85
N ALA A 107 0.49 -7.43 6.13
CA ALA A 107 -0.48 -6.40 6.47
C ALA A 107 -1.94 -6.87 6.30
N GLY A 108 -2.18 -7.94 5.55
CA GLY A 108 -3.52 -8.54 5.40
C GLY A 108 -4.10 -9.08 6.71
N GLU A 109 -3.25 -9.35 7.70
CA GLU A 109 -3.68 -9.80 9.04
C GLU A 109 -4.35 -8.70 9.85
N HIS A 110 -4.11 -7.43 9.51
CA HIS A 110 -4.64 -6.27 10.23
C HIS A 110 -5.96 -5.73 9.63
N PHE A 111 -6.40 -6.27 8.51
CA PHE A 111 -7.65 -5.84 7.89
C PHE A 111 -8.87 -6.45 8.59
N PRO A 112 -9.95 -5.68 8.78
CA PRO A 112 -11.18 -6.18 9.41
C PRO A 112 -11.83 -7.33 8.63
N ILE A 113 -11.60 -7.39 7.31
CA ILE A 113 -12.01 -8.48 6.42
C ILE A 113 -10.77 -8.97 5.68
N ARG A 114 -10.46 -10.26 5.80
CA ARG A 114 -9.29 -10.83 5.14
C ARG A 114 -9.54 -10.99 3.63
N VAL A 115 -9.10 -10.01 2.86
CA VAL A 115 -9.22 -9.95 1.39
C VAL A 115 -8.02 -10.56 0.66
N GLY A 116 -6.98 -10.95 1.39
CA GLY A 116 -5.76 -11.52 0.83
C GLY A 116 -4.62 -11.58 1.83
N SER A 117 -3.43 -11.82 1.33
CA SER A 117 -2.15 -11.76 2.03
C SER A 117 -1.26 -10.74 1.31
N PHE A 118 -0.63 -9.85 2.07
CA PHE A 118 0.16 -8.71 1.55
C PHE A 118 1.46 -8.64 2.33
N VAL A 119 2.39 -9.54 1.97
CA VAL A 119 3.66 -9.69 2.68
C VAL A 119 4.66 -8.65 2.20
N SER A 120 5.20 -7.84 3.12
CA SER A 120 6.26 -6.89 2.80
C SER A 120 7.51 -7.62 2.31
N SER A 121 8.09 -7.16 1.20
CA SER A 121 9.26 -7.81 0.59
C SER A 121 10.51 -7.62 1.43
N ASN A 122 11.40 -8.64 1.43
CA ASN A 122 12.78 -8.49 1.86
C ASN A 122 13.48 -7.55 0.87
N LEU A 123 13.96 -6.40 1.36
CA LEU A 123 14.64 -5.38 0.56
C LEU A 123 16.16 -5.58 0.50
N THR A 124 16.71 -6.56 1.26
CA THR A 124 18.13 -6.89 1.19
C THR A 124 18.43 -7.73 -0.06
N PRO A 125 19.72 -7.90 -0.44
CA PRO A 125 20.11 -8.78 -1.55
C PRO A 125 19.70 -10.25 -1.41
N ALA A 126 19.25 -10.71 -0.25
CA ALA A 126 18.63 -12.03 -0.11
C ALA A 126 17.20 -12.09 -0.65
N GLY A 127 16.58 -10.93 -0.92
CA GLY A 127 15.25 -10.82 -1.49
C GLY A 127 15.25 -10.73 -3.03
N ARG A 128 14.06 -10.49 -3.61
CA ARG A 128 13.86 -10.41 -5.07
C ARG A 128 14.54 -9.23 -5.75
N LEU A 129 14.82 -8.14 -5.00
CA LEU A 129 15.35 -6.90 -5.55
C LEU A 129 16.76 -7.05 -6.14
N GLN A 130 17.50 -8.10 -5.76
CA GLN A 130 18.78 -8.43 -6.38
C GLN A 130 18.70 -8.65 -7.90
N HIS A 131 17.53 -9.08 -8.40
CA HIS A 131 17.30 -9.37 -9.82
C HIS A 131 16.60 -8.24 -10.58
N TRP A 132 16.22 -7.17 -9.87
CA TRP A 132 15.54 -6.03 -10.46
C TRP A 132 16.53 -4.95 -10.87
N SER A 133 16.31 -4.30 -12.00
CA SER A 133 17.04 -3.08 -12.38
C SER A 133 16.67 -1.93 -11.42
N ASP A 134 17.50 -0.89 -11.38
CA ASP A 134 17.22 0.31 -10.58
C ASP A 134 15.95 1.01 -11.08
N GLY A 135 15.69 0.98 -12.38
CA GLY A 135 14.46 1.50 -12.97
C GLY A 135 13.22 0.71 -12.53
N GLU A 136 13.32 -0.61 -12.35
CA GLU A 136 12.21 -1.43 -11.84
C GLU A 136 11.94 -1.15 -10.36
N ILE A 137 12.99 -0.94 -9.55
CA ILE A 137 12.85 -0.54 -8.15
C ILE A 137 12.25 0.88 -8.08
N PHE A 138 12.72 1.81 -8.90
CA PHE A 138 12.16 3.15 -9.01
C PHE A 138 10.66 3.10 -9.32
N ARG A 139 10.26 2.34 -10.33
CA ARG A 139 8.84 2.16 -10.69
C ARG A 139 8.03 1.54 -9.56
N ALA A 140 8.60 0.60 -8.83
CA ALA A 140 7.93 -0.03 -7.70
C ALA A 140 7.66 0.98 -6.56
N ILE A 141 8.63 1.82 -6.24
CA ILE A 141 8.49 2.89 -5.25
C ILE A 141 7.52 3.97 -5.76
N ARG A 142 7.74 4.46 -6.99
CA ARG A 142 6.99 5.57 -7.61
C ARG A 142 5.53 5.21 -7.88
N ASN A 143 5.26 4.00 -8.34
CA ASN A 143 3.97 3.64 -8.90
C ASN A 143 3.36 2.35 -8.35
N GLY A 144 4.03 1.66 -7.43
CA GLY A 144 3.55 0.38 -6.90
C GLY A 144 3.41 -0.70 -7.99
N ILE A 145 4.37 -0.80 -8.92
CA ILE A 145 4.36 -1.78 -10.01
C ILE A 145 5.65 -2.59 -9.96
N GLY A 146 5.54 -3.90 -9.77
CA GLY A 146 6.67 -4.82 -9.73
C GLY A 146 7.37 -5.00 -11.08
N ALA A 147 8.55 -5.67 -11.08
CA ALA A 147 9.31 -5.94 -12.31
C ALA A 147 8.50 -6.72 -13.35
N ASP A 148 7.63 -7.62 -12.92
CA ASP A 148 6.72 -8.39 -13.76
C ASP A 148 5.50 -7.58 -14.29
N GLY A 149 5.47 -6.27 -14.05
CA GLY A 149 4.38 -5.38 -14.46
C GLY A 149 3.12 -5.51 -13.60
N ARG A 150 3.14 -6.35 -12.57
CA ARG A 150 1.99 -6.54 -11.70
C ARG A 150 1.90 -5.46 -10.62
N TRP A 151 0.69 -5.12 -10.27
CA TRP A 151 0.38 -4.19 -9.21
C TRP A 151 0.84 -4.72 -7.84
N LEU A 152 1.62 -3.92 -7.13
CA LEU A 152 1.99 -4.11 -5.73
C LEU A 152 0.94 -3.38 -4.89
N THR A 153 -0.06 -4.11 -4.43
CA THR A 153 -1.29 -3.57 -3.87
C THR A 153 -1.01 -2.52 -2.79
N LEU A 154 -0.35 -2.89 -1.71
CA LEU A 154 -0.11 -1.96 -0.60
C LEU A 154 0.84 -0.82 -0.97
N MET A 155 1.92 -1.09 -1.70
CA MET A 155 2.84 -0.05 -2.15
C MET A 155 2.13 1.02 -2.99
N SER A 156 1.09 0.66 -3.74
CA SER A 156 0.33 1.60 -4.55
C SER A 156 -0.63 2.48 -3.73
N TYR A 157 -0.92 2.12 -2.49
CA TYR A 157 -1.74 2.92 -1.59
C TYR A 157 -0.92 3.89 -0.75
N THR A 158 0.37 3.60 -0.53
CA THR A 158 1.27 4.49 0.19
C THR A 158 1.56 5.76 -0.61
N ASN A 159 2.04 6.79 0.08
CA ASN A 159 2.53 8.00 -0.55
C ASN A 159 4.01 7.90 -0.95
N ALA A 160 4.66 6.73 -0.89
CA ALA A 160 6.04 6.52 -1.32
C ALA A 160 6.33 7.10 -2.71
N GLY A 161 5.35 7.04 -3.60
CA GLY A 161 5.45 7.63 -4.93
C GLY A 161 5.64 9.15 -4.96
N ARG A 162 5.47 9.86 -3.84
CA ARG A 162 5.71 11.30 -3.71
C ARG A 162 7.16 11.65 -3.32
N LEU A 163 7.99 10.67 -3.02
CA LEU A 163 9.41 10.93 -2.84
C LEU A 163 9.98 11.63 -4.07
N SER A 164 10.89 12.57 -3.89
CA SER A 164 11.62 13.18 -5.00
C SER A 164 12.40 12.12 -5.76
N ASP A 165 12.81 12.45 -6.99
CA ASP A 165 13.62 11.53 -7.77
C ASP A 165 14.96 11.29 -7.07
N ASP A 166 15.57 12.34 -6.51
CA ASP A 166 16.83 12.23 -5.78
C ASP A 166 16.69 11.37 -4.49
N ASP A 167 15.63 11.54 -3.72
CA ASP A 167 15.39 10.69 -2.56
C ASP A 167 15.05 9.24 -2.95
N THR A 168 14.36 9.03 -4.05
CA THR A 168 14.11 7.68 -4.60
C THR A 168 15.43 7.02 -5.04
N HIS A 169 16.32 7.76 -5.70
CA HIS A 169 17.67 7.29 -6.05
C HIS A 169 18.50 6.99 -4.79
N ALA A 170 18.38 7.83 -3.76
CA ALA A 170 19.06 7.61 -2.49
C ALA A 170 18.58 6.32 -1.80
N VAL A 171 17.28 6.08 -1.79
CA VAL A 171 16.69 4.82 -1.29
C VAL A 171 17.22 3.61 -2.05
N ILE A 172 17.29 3.68 -3.39
CA ILE A 172 17.84 2.60 -4.23
C ILE A 172 19.32 2.35 -3.89
N ALA A 173 20.13 3.42 -3.82
CA ALA A 173 21.56 3.32 -3.47
C ALA A 173 21.76 2.64 -2.10
N TYR A 174 20.95 3.03 -1.11
CA TYR A 174 21.01 2.42 0.22
C TYR A 174 20.61 0.95 0.19
N ILE A 175 19.50 0.58 -0.45
CA ILE A 175 19.05 -0.82 -0.56
C ILE A 175 20.12 -1.69 -1.25
N ARG A 176 20.77 -1.17 -2.30
CA ARG A 176 21.86 -1.86 -3.00
C ARG A 176 23.11 -2.04 -2.13
N SER A 177 23.34 -1.16 -1.17
CA SER A 177 24.51 -1.23 -0.27
C SER A 177 24.31 -2.20 0.92
N LEU A 178 23.10 -2.72 1.12
CA LEU A 178 22.81 -3.59 2.25
C LEU A 178 23.49 -4.96 2.11
N PRO A 179 23.96 -5.56 3.20
CA PRO A 179 24.35 -6.96 3.21
C PRO A 179 23.11 -7.87 3.03
N ALA A 180 23.30 -9.02 2.40
CA ALA A 180 22.25 -10.03 2.31
C ALA A 180 21.84 -10.51 3.72
N ALA A 181 20.55 -10.48 4.02
CA ALA A 181 20.01 -10.87 5.32
C ALA A 181 18.59 -11.47 5.19
N GLY A 182 18.25 -12.36 6.10
CA GLY A 182 16.94 -13.01 6.14
C GLY A 182 16.70 -13.96 4.98
N GLU A 183 15.46 -14.41 4.85
CA GLU A 183 15.01 -15.31 3.79
C GLU A 183 14.25 -14.53 2.70
N ALA A 184 14.15 -15.14 1.52
CA ALA A 184 13.32 -14.61 0.45
C ALA A 184 11.84 -14.61 0.89
N THR A 185 11.16 -13.47 0.72
CA THR A 185 9.72 -13.38 0.94
C THR A 185 8.94 -14.07 -0.18
N PRO A 186 7.68 -14.48 0.06
CA PRO A 186 6.86 -15.12 -0.96
C PRO A 186 6.79 -14.31 -2.25
N ASP A 187 6.81 -14.98 -3.40
CA ASP A 187 6.58 -14.39 -4.72
C ASP A 187 5.33 -15.00 -5.36
N PRO A 188 4.34 -14.21 -5.72
CA PRO A 188 4.16 -12.77 -5.49
C PRO A 188 3.90 -12.42 -4.02
N PRO A 189 4.31 -11.22 -3.56
CA PRO A 189 4.07 -10.78 -2.19
C PRO A 189 2.60 -10.53 -1.91
N ASP A 190 1.88 -10.08 -2.95
CA ASP A 190 0.46 -9.73 -2.88
C ASP A 190 -0.38 -10.84 -3.50
N ARG A 191 -1.29 -11.37 -2.70
CA ARG A 191 -2.22 -12.44 -3.12
C ARG A 191 -3.62 -12.11 -2.65
N LEU A 192 -4.42 -11.47 -3.50
CA LEU A 192 -5.85 -11.36 -3.24
C LEU A 192 -6.49 -12.75 -3.24
N ASN A 193 -7.30 -13.04 -2.24
CA ASN A 193 -8.19 -14.20 -2.26
C ASN A 193 -9.40 -13.92 -3.17
N LEU A 194 -10.31 -14.89 -3.33
CA LEU A 194 -11.47 -14.74 -4.19
C LEU A 194 -12.33 -13.53 -3.80
N LEU A 195 -12.55 -13.32 -2.50
CA LEU A 195 -13.32 -12.19 -1.99
C LEU A 195 -12.65 -10.86 -2.37
N GLY A 196 -11.33 -10.74 -2.16
CA GLY A 196 -10.57 -9.55 -2.53
C GLY A 196 -10.63 -9.26 -4.03
N VAL A 197 -10.53 -10.31 -4.88
CA VAL A 197 -10.67 -10.14 -6.33
C VAL A 197 -12.08 -9.69 -6.71
N LEU A 198 -13.12 -10.25 -6.09
CA LEU A 198 -14.52 -9.83 -6.30
C LEU A 198 -14.73 -8.37 -5.89
N MET A 199 -14.26 -7.98 -4.71
CA MET A 199 -14.36 -6.60 -4.22
C MET A 199 -13.63 -5.63 -5.16
N LEU A 200 -12.43 -5.99 -5.66
CA LEU A 200 -11.70 -5.20 -6.64
C LEU A 200 -12.48 -5.09 -7.96
N GLY A 201 -13.07 -6.19 -8.42
CA GLY A 201 -13.91 -6.22 -9.61
C GLY A 201 -15.13 -5.32 -9.48
N ALA A 202 -15.78 -5.36 -8.34
CA ALA A 202 -16.95 -4.54 -7.99
C ALA A 202 -16.62 -3.06 -7.73
N GLY A 203 -15.34 -2.68 -7.70
CA GLY A 203 -14.93 -1.31 -7.37
C GLY A 203 -15.01 -0.96 -5.87
N MET A 204 -15.15 -1.96 -5.00
CA MET A 204 -15.19 -1.80 -3.54
C MET A 204 -13.80 -1.63 -2.92
N LEU A 205 -12.75 -2.08 -3.61
CA LEU A 205 -11.37 -1.79 -3.26
C LEU A 205 -10.85 -0.67 -4.19
N PRO A 206 -10.18 0.35 -3.64
CA PRO A 206 -9.60 1.40 -4.45
C PRO A 206 -8.50 0.83 -5.37
N SER A 207 -8.25 1.48 -6.49
CA SER A 207 -7.26 1.04 -7.50
C SER A 207 -5.86 1.58 -7.25
N GLY A 208 -5.54 1.92 -6.01
CA GLY A 208 -4.28 2.58 -5.64
C GLY A 208 -4.27 4.07 -5.99
N LYS A 209 -3.18 4.75 -5.63
CA LYS A 209 -3.00 6.17 -5.98
C LYS A 209 -2.73 6.32 -7.48
N PRO A 210 -3.01 7.49 -8.08
CA PRO A 210 -2.71 7.73 -9.49
C PRO A 210 -1.26 7.46 -9.85
N VAL A 211 -1.03 6.97 -11.07
CA VAL A 211 0.33 6.80 -11.61
C VAL A 211 1.00 8.15 -11.80
N ILE A 212 2.24 8.27 -11.36
CA ILE A 212 3.06 9.47 -11.48
C ILE A 212 4.09 9.24 -12.59
N THR A 213 4.06 10.09 -13.61
CA THR A 213 4.97 10.03 -14.77
C THR A 213 5.95 11.20 -14.84
N GLY A 214 5.68 12.27 -14.09
CA GLY A 214 6.55 13.45 -14.02
C GLY A 214 7.65 13.31 -12.96
N ALA A 215 8.73 14.07 -13.12
CA ALA A 215 9.77 14.21 -12.12
C ALA A 215 9.24 14.93 -10.86
N ILE A 216 9.74 14.56 -9.70
CA ILE A 216 9.45 15.21 -8.43
C ILE A 216 10.76 15.74 -7.85
N THR A 217 10.77 17.03 -7.55
CA THR A 217 11.91 17.70 -6.91
C THR A 217 11.57 18.06 -5.47
N ALA A 218 12.45 17.73 -4.53
CA ALA A 218 12.33 18.18 -3.16
C ALA A 218 12.86 19.63 -3.01
N PRO A 219 12.28 20.43 -2.08
CA PRO A 219 12.92 21.67 -1.67
C PRO A 219 14.23 21.37 -0.93
N PRO A 220 15.12 22.37 -0.76
CA PRO A 220 16.32 22.20 0.03
C PRO A 220 16.03 21.67 1.44
N LYS A 221 16.82 20.68 1.88
CA LYS A 221 16.70 20.12 3.23
C LYS A 221 16.99 21.20 4.28
N GLY A 222 16.19 21.23 5.32
CA GLY A 222 16.33 22.12 6.47
C GLY A 222 15.02 22.26 7.24
N PRO A 223 15.03 22.91 8.41
CA PRO A 223 13.86 23.07 9.27
C PRO A 223 12.93 24.17 8.71
N THR A 224 12.36 23.93 7.52
CA THR A 224 11.52 24.90 6.82
C THR A 224 10.13 24.34 6.57
N PHE A 225 9.12 25.22 6.48
CA PHE A 225 7.76 24.86 6.11
C PHE A 225 7.71 24.05 4.80
N ALA A 226 8.43 24.49 3.76
CA ALA A 226 8.43 23.83 2.46
C ALA A 226 9.00 22.40 2.52
N PHE A 227 10.06 22.18 3.31
CA PHE A 227 10.61 20.84 3.48
C PHE A 227 9.70 19.97 4.35
N GLY A 228 9.03 20.53 5.35
CA GLY A 228 7.99 19.86 6.12
C GLY A 228 6.79 19.43 5.26
N GLU A 229 6.32 20.30 4.38
CA GLU A 229 5.27 19.99 3.39
C GLU A 229 5.69 18.81 2.50
N TYR A 230 6.93 18.83 2.02
CA TYR A 230 7.48 17.74 1.23
C TYR A 230 7.50 16.43 2.03
N ILE A 231 7.99 16.43 3.27
CA ILE A 231 7.99 15.23 4.13
C ILE A 231 6.56 14.70 4.28
N LEU A 232 5.59 15.54 4.62
CA LEU A 232 4.21 15.12 4.78
C LEU A 232 3.53 14.70 3.46
N SER A 233 4.13 15.03 2.32
CA SER A 233 3.60 14.59 1.02
C SER A 233 3.82 13.10 0.77
N TYR A 234 4.94 12.53 1.26
CA TYR A 234 5.26 11.11 1.09
C TYR A 234 5.02 10.27 2.35
N GLN A 235 4.99 10.89 3.53
CA GLN A 235 4.55 10.22 4.76
C GLN A 235 3.02 10.03 4.73
N ASP A 236 2.56 8.91 5.28
CA ASP A 236 1.13 8.56 5.27
C ASP A 236 0.33 9.19 6.43
N CYS A 237 0.78 10.33 6.96
CA CYS A 237 0.14 11.03 8.09
C CYS A 237 -1.36 11.30 7.84
N ARG A 238 -1.70 11.72 6.61
CA ARG A 238 -3.07 12.08 6.22
C ARG A 238 -4.01 10.88 6.14
N GLU A 239 -3.49 9.66 6.05
CA GLU A 239 -4.29 8.44 6.02
C GLU A 239 -4.92 8.13 7.39
N CYS A 240 -4.33 8.65 8.47
CA CYS A 240 -4.82 8.48 9.84
C CYS A 240 -5.37 9.79 10.41
N HIS A 241 -4.69 10.92 10.17
CA HIS A 241 -5.03 12.22 10.76
C HIS A 241 -5.98 13.07 9.91
N GLY A 242 -6.54 12.49 8.85
CA GLY A 242 -7.44 13.19 7.92
C GLY A 242 -6.71 14.03 6.89
N ARG A 243 -7.43 14.38 5.82
CA ARG A 243 -6.87 15.08 4.66
C ARG A 243 -6.19 16.42 5.02
N ASP A 244 -6.81 17.14 5.94
CA ASP A 244 -6.36 18.46 6.37
C ASP A 244 -5.59 18.39 7.70
N LEU A 245 -5.27 17.18 8.19
CA LEU A 245 -4.58 16.90 9.46
C LEU A 245 -5.36 17.37 10.71
N THR A 246 -6.66 17.57 10.59
CA THR A 246 -7.57 17.99 11.66
C THR A 246 -8.30 16.85 12.34
N GLY A 247 -7.78 15.64 12.20
CA GLY A 247 -8.31 14.40 12.76
C GLY A 247 -8.86 13.43 11.71
N GLY A 248 -8.80 12.15 12.03
CA GLY A 248 -9.33 11.10 11.19
C GLY A 248 -10.85 11.14 11.08
N VAL A 249 -11.39 10.68 9.95
CA VAL A 249 -12.83 10.66 9.70
C VAL A 249 -13.37 9.22 9.61
N PRO A 250 -14.58 8.94 10.11
CA PRO A 250 -15.19 7.62 9.99
C PRO A 250 -15.25 7.14 8.53
N GLY A 251 -14.85 5.88 8.30
CA GLY A 251 -14.84 5.27 6.97
C GLY A 251 -13.53 5.40 6.20
N GLN A 252 -12.51 6.10 6.73
CA GLN A 252 -11.16 6.03 6.17
C GLN A 252 -10.55 4.63 6.35
N LEU A 253 -9.54 4.29 5.53
CA LEU A 253 -8.90 2.96 5.59
C LEU A 253 -7.94 2.81 6.78
N GLY A 254 -7.29 3.91 7.19
CA GLY A 254 -6.41 3.93 8.35
C GLY A 254 -7.15 4.10 9.69
N PRO A 255 -6.46 3.91 10.81
CA PRO A 255 -7.00 4.21 12.14
C PRO A 255 -7.31 5.71 12.28
N LEU A 256 -8.22 6.05 13.21
CA LEU A 256 -8.59 7.44 13.46
C LEU A 256 -7.53 8.12 14.35
N GLY A 257 -6.66 8.91 13.73
CA GLY A 257 -5.69 9.74 14.43
C GLY A 257 -6.31 11.04 14.97
N PRO A 258 -5.73 11.66 16.00
CA PRO A 258 -6.20 12.94 16.54
C PRO A 258 -5.97 14.11 15.57
N ASP A 259 -6.59 15.24 15.88
CA ASP A 259 -6.30 16.54 15.26
C ASP A 259 -4.87 16.98 15.58
N LEU A 260 -4.05 17.20 14.54
CA LEU A 260 -2.64 17.60 14.71
C LEU A 260 -2.46 19.09 15.02
N ASN A 261 -3.54 19.90 15.06
CA ASN A 261 -3.45 21.26 15.61
C ASN A 261 -3.01 21.29 17.08
N LEU A 262 -3.14 20.15 17.79
CA LEU A 262 -2.61 20.02 19.16
C LEU A 262 -1.11 20.31 19.24
N VAL A 263 -0.33 20.04 18.17
CA VAL A 263 1.11 20.32 18.09
C VAL A 263 1.43 21.80 18.24
N LYS A 264 0.50 22.70 17.91
CA LYS A 264 0.67 24.15 18.10
C LYS A 264 0.84 24.57 19.56
N GLN A 265 0.46 23.71 20.51
CA GLN A 265 0.61 23.95 21.95
C GLN A 265 1.95 23.44 22.51
N TRP A 266 2.73 22.75 21.68
CA TRP A 266 4.01 22.16 22.07
C TRP A 266 5.18 23.02 21.60
N THR A 267 6.28 22.97 22.32
CA THR A 267 7.56 23.46 21.84
C THR A 267 8.16 22.48 20.84
N LEU A 268 9.11 22.93 20.02
CA LEU A 268 9.87 22.05 19.13
C LEU A 268 10.54 20.90 19.88
N ALA A 269 11.10 21.18 21.05
CA ALA A 269 11.76 20.17 21.87
C ALA A 269 10.78 19.09 22.34
N GLU A 270 9.60 19.47 22.82
CA GLU A 270 8.53 18.54 23.21
C GLU A 270 8.03 17.72 22.03
N PHE A 271 7.91 18.31 20.84
CA PHE A 271 7.52 17.57 19.63
C PHE A 271 8.57 16.52 19.27
N ILE A 272 9.85 16.90 19.23
CA ILE A 272 10.95 15.96 18.94
C ILE A 272 10.99 14.84 19.98
N ASP A 273 10.90 15.16 21.27
CA ASP A 273 10.88 14.17 22.33
C ASP A 273 9.70 13.22 22.21
N THR A 274 8.50 13.75 21.93
CA THR A 274 7.29 12.96 21.68
C THR A 274 7.50 11.98 20.51
N MET A 275 8.09 12.41 19.42
CA MET A 275 8.35 11.54 18.27
C MET A 275 9.44 10.49 18.57
N ARG A 276 10.40 10.79 19.45
CA ARG A 276 11.47 9.87 19.88
C ARG A 276 10.99 8.82 20.87
N THR A 277 10.15 9.22 21.83
CA THR A 277 9.75 8.40 22.97
C THR A 277 8.37 7.76 22.79
N GLY A 278 7.53 8.35 21.96
CA GLY A 278 6.11 7.96 21.81
C GLY A 278 5.24 8.46 22.98
N VAL A 279 5.72 9.38 23.81
CA VAL A 279 4.97 9.96 24.94
C VAL A 279 4.79 11.44 24.70
N ASP A 280 3.56 11.94 24.75
CA ASP A 280 3.26 13.35 24.56
C ASP A 280 3.59 14.18 25.82
N PRO A 281 3.61 15.53 25.76
CA PRO A 281 3.91 16.38 26.90
C PRO A 281 2.98 16.22 28.11
N ASN A 282 1.79 15.62 27.90
CA ASN A 282 0.84 15.33 28.97
C ASN A 282 1.01 13.92 29.56
N GLY A 283 2.03 13.17 29.11
CA GLY A 283 2.30 11.81 29.57
C GLY A 283 1.44 10.73 28.89
N HIS A 284 0.72 11.07 27.81
CA HIS A 284 -0.05 10.10 27.05
C HIS A 284 0.85 9.27 26.13
N GLN A 285 0.78 7.94 26.26
CA GLN A 285 1.51 7.00 25.39
C GLN A 285 0.80 6.89 24.05
N MET A 286 1.52 7.15 22.96
CA MET A 286 1.02 6.94 21.60
C MET A 286 0.65 5.49 21.36
N SER A 287 -0.44 5.28 20.62
CA SER A 287 -0.86 3.96 20.15
C SER A 287 0.20 3.31 19.27
N GLU A 288 0.34 1.99 19.36
CA GLU A 288 1.19 1.21 18.43
C GLU A 288 0.72 1.29 16.96
N GLN A 289 -0.50 1.77 16.70
CA GLN A 289 -0.99 2.04 15.36
C GLN A 289 -0.35 3.31 14.74
N MET A 290 0.09 4.26 15.58
CA MET A 290 0.91 5.38 15.16
C MET A 290 2.36 4.91 14.97
N PRO A 291 2.94 4.98 13.77
CA PRO A 291 4.30 4.48 13.53
C PRO A 291 5.38 5.45 14.06
N TRP A 292 5.26 5.85 15.32
CA TRP A 292 6.17 6.85 15.92
C TRP A 292 7.62 6.36 15.98
N ARG A 293 7.88 5.04 16.13
CA ARG A 293 9.23 4.50 16.16
C ARG A 293 10.03 4.72 14.87
N PRO A 294 9.52 4.39 13.67
CA PRO A 294 10.20 4.78 12.44
C PRO A 294 10.23 6.30 12.24
N LEU A 295 9.13 7.02 12.46
CA LEU A 295 9.09 8.47 12.31
C LEU A 295 10.09 9.18 13.23
N GLY A 296 10.25 8.70 14.45
CA GLY A 296 11.25 9.20 15.39
C GLY A 296 12.72 8.95 14.99
N ARG A 297 12.99 8.22 13.90
CA ARG A 297 14.35 8.06 13.35
C ARG A 297 14.73 9.14 12.35
N MET A 298 13.80 9.97 11.93
CA MET A 298 14.10 11.18 11.17
C MET A 298 15.08 12.04 11.97
N ASP A 299 15.98 12.76 11.30
CA ASP A 299 16.88 13.65 11.99
C ASP A 299 16.16 14.90 12.55
N ASP A 300 16.86 15.69 13.34
CA ASP A 300 16.25 16.83 14.02
C ASP A 300 15.80 17.92 13.04
N ASP A 301 16.51 18.12 11.92
CA ASP A 301 16.08 19.06 10.87
C ASP A 301 14.79 18.59 10.18
N GLU A 302 14.64 17.29 9.92
CA GLU A 302 13.44 16.70 9.36
C GLU A 302 12.24 16.81 10.32
N LEU A 303 12.45 16.47 11.60
CA LEU A 303 11.41 16.64 12.62
C LEU A 303 11.05 18.11 12.83
N ALA A 304 12.04 19.00 12.83
CA ALA A 304 11.80 20.44 12.94
C ALA A 304 11.03 20.99 11.73
N ALA A 305 11.30 20.49 10.52
CA ALA A 305 10.53 20.84 9.33
C ALA A 305 9.06 20.36 9.42
N VAL A 306 8.85 19.15 9.92
CA VAL A 306 7.49 18.63 10.16
C VAL A 306 6.76 19.48 11.20
N TYR A 307 7.42 19.83 12.31
CA TYR A 307 6.87 20.73 13.31
C TYR A 307 6.51 22.10 12.74
N GLU A 308 7.43 22.69 11.97
CA GLU A 308 7.21 23.98 11.31
C GLU A 308 5.97 23.94 10.41
N TYR A 309 5.79 22.89 9.63
CA TYR A 309 4.60 22.71 8.82
C TYR A 309 3.33 22.57 9.66
N LEU A 310 3.34 21.71 10.69
CA LEU A 310 2.17 21.46 11.53
C LEU A 310 1.72 22.68 12.34
N THR A 311 2.65 23.50 12.80
CA THR A 311 2.33 24.73 13.56
C THR A 311 1.75 25.84 12.69
N HIS A 312 1.98 25.79 11.36
CA HIS A 312 1.45 26.73 10.39
C HIS A 312 0.23 26.22 9.62
N LEU A 313 -0.36 25.10 10.05
CA LEU A 313 -1.63 24.64 9.48
C LEU A 313 -2.70 25.72 9.63
N PRO A 314 -3.58 25.96 8.61
CA PRO A 314 -4.72 26.83 8.77
C PRO A 314 -5.54 26.38 9.98
N GLY A 315 -5.87 27.32 10.86
CA GLY A 315 -6.74 27.02 12.00
C GLY A 315 -8.10 26.53 11.52
N SER A 316 -8.63 25.48 12.19
CA SER A 316 -10.02 25.06 12.04
C SER A 316 -10.97 26.10 12.62
#